data_38668ed472e05227c379d6d1de698e94
#
_entry.id   38668ed472e05227c379d6d1de698e94
#
_cell.length_a   1.000
_cell.length_b   1.000
_cell.length_c   1.000
_cell.angle_alpha   90.00
_cell.angle_beta   90.00
_cell.angle_gamma   90.00
#
_symmetry.space_group_name_H-M   'P 1'
#
loop_
_entity.id
_entity.type
_entity.pdbx_description
1 polymer ?
#
loop_
_entity_poly.entity_id
_entity_poly.type
_entity_poly.pdbx_seq_one_letter_code
_entity_poly.pdbx_strand_id
1 'polypeptide(L)'
;ALAQSLKAENQLLLRTYALPAWTASAGAFKLKDHATLNEQLAQLLSRGVPLVEALDVVSQTVRPAVRPRILKMRELVAAGSSFADACKNVGGFDNVTIAVYRGAERSGDLAGAARELMHTVRRQLAVSSKATTLLIYPLVVLSISVLVFFIMMVGVVPRLGAALEQADIPLPAYSRIVMRSGMFLRENILIFAGVLALLAVLAFMARRAIIAAGAGILRKLPLAREVVLAQESARFFSVMGAMVRTGVTLGDALAVANQAVTHPVLRSQLDRLRQRLIEGGLLRTLIEEVSSLPLATRRLLVAAERSGDMESAFSTLAQDMTAEVETRSSRLLAVLEPILIVVMFGVIGSLLMAVMLPMLTLSSKISF
;
A
#
# COMPACT_ATOMS: atom_id res chain seq x y z
N ALA A 1 -22.09 -30.19 -15.39
CA ALA A 1 -22.36 -28.77 -15.62
C ALA A 1 -21.77 -28.31 -16.96
N LEU A 2 -20.42 -28.38 -17.18
CA LEU A 2 -19.71 -27.91 -18.38
C LEU A 2 -20.18 -28.62 -19.66
N ALA A 3 -20.42 -29.94 -19.59
CA ALA A 3 -20.92 -30.74 -20.73
C ALA A 3 -22.38 -30.40 -21.12
N GLN A 4 -23.17 -29.94 -20.15
CA GLN A 4 -24.55 -29.53 -20.40
C GLN A 4 -24.65 -28.12 -20.97
N SER A 5 -23.79 -27.19 -20.54
CA SER A 5 -23.73 -25.83 -21.12
C SER A 5 -23.25 -25.83 -22.57
N LEU A 6 -22.22 -26.64 -22.88
CA LEU A 6 -21.71 -26.77 -24.23
C LEU A 6 -22.69 -27.48 -25.19
N LYS A 7 -23.52 -28.42 -24.68
CA LYS A 7 -24.60 -29.02 -25.45
C LYS A 7 -25.72 -28.00 -25.79
N ALA A 8 -26.00 -27.05 -24.90
CA ALA A 8 -26.96 -25.99 -25.15
C ALA A 8 -26.48 -25.00 -26.20
N GLU A 9 -25.16 -24.87 -26.39
CA GLU A 9 -24.52 -24.05 -27.42
C GLU A 9 -24.18 -24.82 -28.72
N ASN A 10 -24.69 -26.05 -28.89
CA ASN A 10 -24.43 -26.92 -30.03
C ASN A 10 -22.93 -27.25 -30.23
N GLN A 11 -22.15 -27.23 -29.16
CA GLN A 11 -20.71 -27.54 -29.15
C GLN A 11 -20.46 -28.93 -28.56
N LEU A 12 -19.61 -29.72 -29.22
CA LEU A 12 -19.21 -31.05 -28.75
C LEU A 12 -17.91 -30.95 -27.93
N LEU A 13 -17.96 -31.44 -26.69
CA LEU A 13 -16.80 -31.52 -25.82
C LEU A 13 -15.90 -32.68 -26.26
N LEU A 14 -14.82 -32.39 -27.00
CA LEU A 14 -13.90 -33.41 -27.51
C LEU A 14 -12.88 -33.90 -26.50
N ARG A 15 -12.38 -33.01 -25.64
CA ARG A 15 -11.39 -33.36 -24.60
C ARG A 15 -11.33 -32.30 -23.53
N THR A 16 -11.19 -32.69 -22.26
CA THR A 16 -10.92 -31.79 -21.13
C THR A 16 -9.50 -31.97 -20.65
N TYR A 17 -8.76 -30.89 -20.55
CA TYR A 17 -7.47 -30.88 -19.86
C TYR A 17 -7.63 -30.22 -18.50
N ALA A 18 -7.24 -30.93 -17.43
CA ALA A 18 -7.11 -30.29 -16.13
C ALA A 18 -5.93 -29.32 -16.18
N LEU A 19 -6.22 -28.04 -16.11
CA LEU A 19 -5.17 -27.03 -15.97
C LEU A 19 -4.46 -27.23 -14.61
N PRO A 20 -3.13 -27.10 -14.56
CA PRO A 20 -2.40 -27.18 -13.30
C PRO A 20 -2.99 -26.22 -12.26
N ALA A 21 -3.05 -26.63 -10.98
CA ALA A 21 -3.69 -25.87 -9.91
C ALA A 21 -3.17 -24.43 -9.77
N TRP A 22 -1.94 -24.13 -10.20
CA TRP A 22 -1.38 -22.77 -10.22
C TRP A 22 -1.97 -21.87 -11.31
N THR A 23 -2.58 -22.40 -12.36
CA THR A 23 -3.29 -21.62 -13.39
C THR A 23 -4.77 -21.41 -13.05
N ALA A 24 -5.33 -22.27 -12.20
CA ALA A 24 -6.75 -22.26 -11.82
C ALA A 24 -7.03 -21.42 -10.54
N SER A 25 -6.03 -20.80 -9.94
CA SER A 25 -6.22 -19.95 -8.77
C SER A 25 -7.03 -18.72 -9.18
N ALA A 26 -8.30 -18.69 -8.80
CA ALA A 26 -9.11 -17.50 -8.88
C ALA A 26 -8.30 -16.34 -8.28
N GLY A 27 -7.98 -15.32 -9.07
CA GLY A 27 -7.08 -14.25 -8.68
C GLY A 27 -7.55 -13.56 -7.41
N ALA A 28 -6.63 -13.19 -6.52
CA ALA A 28 -6.98 -12.41 -5.35
C ALA A 28 -7.61 -11.08 -5.75
N PHE A 29 -8.61 -10.65 -4.99
CA PHE A 29 -9.18 -9.30 -5.12
C PHE A 29 -8.09 -8.25 -4.92
N LYS A 30 -7.96 -7.31 -5.85
CA LYS A 30 -7.15 -6.11 -5.69
C LYS A 30 -8.05 -4.94 -5.29
N LEU A 31 -7.47 -3.90 -4.71
CA LEU A 31 -8.22 -2.68 -4.35
C LEU A 31 -9.04 -2.12 -5.54
N LYS A 32 -8.52 -2.20 -6.76
CA LYS A 32 -9.26 -1.77 -7.97
C LYS A 32 -10.50 -2.63 -8.22
N ASP A 33 -10.45 -3.93 -7.93
CA ASP A 33 -11.60 -4.81 -8.11
C ASP A 33 -12.69 -4.49 -7.07
N HIS A 34 -12.29 -4.20 -5.82
CA HIS A 34 -13.23 -3.74 -4.80
C HIS A 34 -13.86 -2.39 -5.17
N ALA A 35 -13.07 -1.45 -5.72
CA ALA A 35 -13.61 -0.19 -6.19
C ALA A 35 -14.66 -0.39 -7.30
N THR A 36 -14.35 -1.19 -8.32
CA THR A 36 -15.27 -1.49 -9.43
C THR A 36 -16.53 -2.21 -8.94
N LEU A 37 -16.37 -3.25 -8.09
CA LEU A 37 -17.49 -3.97 -7.50
C LEU A 37 -18.44 -3.03 -6.75
N ASN A 38 -17.90 -2.25 -5.80
CA ASN A 38 -18.71 -1.36 -4.97
C ASN A 38 -19.36 -0.24 -5.79
N GLU A 39 -18.67 0.29 -6.81
CA GLU A 39 -19.19 1.31 -7.70
C GLU A 39 -20.38 0.81 -8.51
N GLN A 40 -20.24 -0.34 -9.15
CA GLN A 40 -21.30 -0.95 -9.94
C GLN A 40 -22.49 -1.35 -9.08
N LEU A 41 -22.24 -1.93 -7.90
CA LEU A 41 -23.29 -2.26 -6.95
C LEU A 41 -24.05 -1.00 -6.50
N ALA A 42 -23.32 0.07 -6.12
CA ALA A 42 -23.95 1.32 -5.71
C ALA A 42 -24.84 1.92 -6.82
N GLN A 43 -24.37 1.89 -8.07
CA GLN A 43 -25.10 2.42 -9.22
C GLN A 43 -26.35 1.58 -9.57
N LEU A 44 -26.21 0.26 -9.59
CA LEU A 44 -27.30 -0.64 -9.98
C LEU A 44 -28.39 -0.72 -8.89
N LEU A 45 -27.98 -0.93 -7.64
CA LEU A 45 -28.90 -1.03 -6.51
C LEU A 45 -29.66 0.30 -6.26
N SER A 46 -29.00 1.45 -6.43
CA SER A 46 -29.69 2.76 -6.29
C SER A 46 -30.75 3.01 -7.37
N ARG A 47 -30.70 2.28 -8.48
CA ARG A 47 -31.71 2.29 -9.56
C ARG A 47 -32.75 1.19 -9.40
N GLY A 48 -32.73 0.44 -8.30
CA GLY A 48 -33.70 -0.63 -8.01
C GLY A 48 -33.42 -1.96 -8.71
N VAL A 49 -32.21 -2.13 -9.29
CA VAL A 49 -31.81 -3.42 -9.88
C VAL A 49 -31.66 -4.46 -8.77
N PRO A 50 -32.26 -5.65 -8.86
CA PRO A 50 -32.11 -6.71 -7.87
C PRO A 50 -30.66 -7.12 -7.68
N LEU A 51 -30.25 -7.45 -6.45
CA LEU A 51 -28.85 -7.74 -6.10
C LEU A 51 -28.25 -8.88 -6.94
N VAL A 52 -29.04 -9.93 -7.23
CA VAL A 52 -28.60 -11.08 -8.05
C VAL A 52 -28.26 -10.65 -9.48
N GLU A 53 -29.09 -9.79 -10.08
CA GLU A 53 -28.86 -9.22 -11.41
C GLU A 53 -27.69 -8.24 -11.40
N ALA A 54 -27.59 -7.41 -10.37
CA ALA A 54 -26.48 -6.49 -10.20
C ALA A 54 -25.14 -7.25 -10.14
N LEU A 55 -25.07 -8.37 -9.41
CA LEU A 55 -23.89 -9.22 -9.36
C LEU A 55 -23.54 -9.87 -10.71
N ASP A 56 -24.55 -10.19 -11.52
CA ASP A 56 -24.31 -10.71 -12.87
C ASP A 56 -23.65 -9.66 -13.76
N VAL A 57 -24.17 -8.44 -13.78
CA VAL A 57 -23.57 -7.31 -14.51
C VAL A 57 -22.15 -7.02 -14.02
N VAL A 58 -21.95 -6.97 -12.70
CA VAL A 58 -20.62 -6.78 -12.11
C VAL A 58 -19.63 -7.86 -12.54
N SER A 59 -20.10 -9.11 -12.66
CA SER A 59 -19.24 -10.23 -13.10
C SER A 59 -18.63 -10.01 -14.47
N GLN A 60 -19.28 -9.23 -15.33
CA GLN A 60 -18.82 -8.93 -16.69
C GLN A 60 -17.84 -7.75 -16.73
N THR A 61 -17.89 -6.85 -15.74
CA THR A 61 -17.08 -5.64 -15.69
C THR A 61 -15.77 -5.81 -14.91
N VAL A 62 -15.70 -6.78 -14.00
CA VAL A 62 -14.49 -7.06 -13.22
C VAL A 62 -13.46 -7.83 -14.05
N ARG A 63 -12.21 -7.84 -13.57
CA ARG A 63 -11.12 -8.60 -14.23
C ARG A 63 -11.48 -10.09 -14.34
N PRO A 64 -11.12 -10.76 -15.45
CA PRO A 64 -11.42 -12.19 -15.67
C PRO A 64 -11.01 -13.10 -14.51
N ALA A 65 -9.87 -12.80 -13.87
CA ALA A 65 -9.37 -13.56 -12.72
C ALA A 65 -10.28 -13.51 -11.47
N VAL A 66 -11.13 -12.49 -11.33
CA VAL A 66 -12.03 -12.30 -10.18
C VAL A 66 -13.46 -12.73 -10.50
N ARG A 67 -13.81 -12.77 -11.78
CA ARG A 67 -15.16 -13.14 -12.29
C ARG A 67 -15.73 -14.40 -11.64
N PRO A 68 -14.99 -15.53 -11.50
CA PRO A 68 -15.54 -16.74 -10.88
C PRO A 68 -16.00 -16.53 -9.43
N ARG A 69 -15.33 -15.63 -8.70
CA ARG A 69 -15.70 -15.29 -7.32
C ARG A 69 -17.00 -14.49 -7.25
N ILE A 70 -17.19 -13.53 -8.17
CA ILE A 70 -18.43 -12.76 -8.25
C ILE A 70 -19.61 -13.66 -8.65
N LEU A 71 -19.41 -14.56 -9.62
CA LEU A 71 -20.42 -15.54 -9.99
C LEU A 71 -20.79 -16.47 -8.82
N LYS A 72 -19.78 -16.87 -8.02
CA LYS A 72 -20.04 -17.66 -6.80
C LYS A 72 -20.82 -16.88 -5.74
N MET A 73 -20.53 -15.56 -5.57
CA MET A 73 -21.34 -14.70 -4.70
C MET A 73 -22.79 -14.66 -5.20
N ARG A 74 -23.01 -14.47 -6.52
CA ARG A 74 -24.36 -14.47 -7.14
C ARG A 74 -25.11 -15.77 -6.84
N GLU A 75 -24.44 -16.92 -7.01
CA GLU A 75 -25.04 -18.24 -6.72
C GLU A 75 -25.47 -18.34 -5.25
N LEU A 76 -24.60 -17.95 -4.30
CA LEU A 76 -24.92 -17.99 -2.87
C LEU A 76 -26.10 -17.08 -2.51
N VAL A 77 -26.13 -15.87 -3.04
CA VAL A 77 -27.24 -14.92 -2.81
C VAL A 77 -28.52 -15.44 -3.45
N ALA A 78 -28.47 -15.98 -4.67
CA ALA A 78 -29.64 -16.59 -5.32
C ALA A 78 -30.16 -17.82 -4.56
N ALA A 79 -29.29 -18.53 -3.84
CA ALA A 79 -29.65 -19.65 -2.94
C ALA A 79 -30.17 -19.18 -1.56
N GLY A 80 -30.35 -17.86 -1.34
CA GLY A 80 -30.90 -17.30 -0.10
C GLY A 80 -29.85 -16.96 0.99
N SER A 81 -28.56 -17.06 0.69
CA SER A 81 -27.53 -16.59 1.63
C SER A 81 -27.54 -15.06 1.69
N SER A 82 -27.21 -14.48 2.86
CA SER A 82 -27.00 -13.04 2.96
C SER A 82 -25.79 -12.61 2.10
N PHE A 83 -25.80 -11.38 1.60
CA PHE A 83 -24.71 -10.85 0.80
C PHE A 83 -23.39 -10.76 1.61
N ALA A 84 -23.49 -10.39 2.89
CA ALA A 84 -22.36 -10.37 3.81
C ALA A 84 -21.75 -11.76 3.99
N ASP A 85 -22.58 -12.81 4.11
CA ASP A 85 -22.08 -14.19 4.23
C ASP A 85 -21.54 -14.71 2.90
N ALA A 86 -22.12 -14.34 1.77
CA ALA A 86 -21.58 -14.61 0.45
C ALA A 86 -20.17 -14.00 0.27
N CYS A 87 -19.96 -12.73 0.68
CA CYS A 87 -18.65 -12.08 0.71
C CYS A 87 -17.65 -12.84 1.58
N LYS A 88 -18.07 -13.27 2.77
CA LYS A 88 -17.23 -14.04 3.70
C LYS A 88 -16.82 -15.40 3.12
N ASN A 89 -17.77 -16.13 2.54
CA ASN A 89 -17.55 -17.47 1.98
C ASN A 89 -16.63 -17.46 0.76
N VAL A 90 -16.79 -16.48 -0.11
CA VAL A 90 -15.95 -16.32 -1.31
C VAL A 90 -14.54 -15.85 -0.93
N GLY A 91 -14.41 -15.15 0.17
CA GLY A 91 -13.14 -14.60 0.66
C GLY A 91 -12.61 -13.43 -0.17
N GLY A 92 -11.57 -12.77 0.36
CA GLY A 92 -10.97 -11.60 -0.28
C GLY A 92 -11.58 -10.28 0.15
N PHE A 93 -12.58 -10.30 1.02
CA PHE A 93 -13.14 -9.13 1.71
C PHE A 93 -12.62 -9.08 3.14
N ASP A 94 -12.31 -7.89 3.61
CA ASP A 94 -11.92 -7.68 5.01
C ASP A 94 -13.16 -7.73 5.93
N ASN A 95 -12.91 -7.93 7.22
CA ASN A 95 -13.98 -8.03 8.22
C ASN A 95 -14.84 -6.77 8.29
N VAL A 96 -14.24 -5.62 7.97
CA VAL A 96 -14.94 -4.32 7.96
C VAL A 96 -15.95 -4.27 6.82
N THR A 97 -15.53 -4.59 5.60
CA THR A 97 -16.43 -4.66 4.43
C THR A 97 -17.59 -5.61 4.69
N ILE A 98 -17.33 -6.80 5.25
CA ILE A 98 -18.35 -7.78 5.60
C ILE A 98 -19.33 -7.22 6.64
N ALA A 99 -18.82 -6.53 7.68
CA ALA A 99 -19.66 -5.96 8.73
C ALA A 99 -20.53 -4.80 8.21
N VAL A 100 -19.97 -3.92 7.36
CA VAL A 100 -20.71 -2.84 6.71
C VAL A 100 -21.86 -3.40 5.87
N TYR A 101 -21.61 -4.42 5.05
CA TYR A 101 -22.67 -5.05 4.28
C TYR A 101 -23.72 -5.75 5.15
N ARG A 102 -23.30 -6.39 6.26
CA ARG A 102 -24.24 -7.01 7.20
C ARG A 102 -25.13 -5.98 7.90
N GLY A 103 -24.59 -4.80 8.24
CA GLY A 103 -25.37 -3.68 8.74
C GLY A 103 -26.36 -3.17 7.70
N ALA A 104 -25.90 -3.00 6.47
CA ALA A 104 -26.70 -2.52 5.35
C ALA A 104 -27.84 -3.48 4.94
N GLU A 105 -27.64 -4.79 5.05
CA GLU A 105 -28.71 -5.78 4.84
C GLU A 105 -29.84 -5.63 5.87
N ARG A 106 -29.50 -5.33 7.12
CA ARG A 106 -30.48 -5.11 8.19
C ARG A 106 -31.25 -3.81 8.03
N SER A 107 -30.59 -2.76 7.57
CA SER A 107 -31.22 -1.45 7.32
C SER A 107 -31.91 -1.35 5.95
N GLY A 108 -31.62 -2.29 5.04
CA GLY A 108 -32.15 -2.26 3.65
C GLY A 108 -31.37 -1.34 2.71
N ASP A 109 -30.30 -0.66 3.15
CA ASP A 109 -29.53 0.30 2.34
C ASP A 109 -28.18 -0.28 1.87
N LEU A 110 -28.24 -1.36 1.07
CA LEU A 110 -27.05 -1.91 0.42
C LEU A 110 -26.43 -0.93 -0.60
N ALA A 111 -27.22 -0.09 -1.24
CA ALA A 111 -26.75 0.89 -2.21
C ALA A 111 -25.86 1.96 -1.54
N GLY A 112 -26.32 2.50 -0.41
CA GLY A 112 -25.57 3.46 0.38
C GLY A 112 -24.27 2.87 0.93
N ALA A 113 -24.33 1.66 1.46
CA ALA A 113 -23.14 0.94 1.95
C ALA A 113 -22.09 0.71 0.83
N ALA A 114 -22.54 0.25 -0.35
CA ALA A 114 -21.66 0.06 -1.50
C ALA A 114 -21.01 1.39 -1.95
N ARG A 115 -21.79 2.49 -1.93
CA ARG A 115 -21.27 3.83 -2.24
C ARG A 115 -20.20 4.27 -1.25
N GLU A 116 -20.39 4.08 0.03
CA GLU A 116 -19.43 4.44 1.07
C GLU A 116 -18.14 3.61 0.98
N LEU A 117 -18.28 2.29 0.78
CA LEU A 117 -17.15 1.40 0.54
C LEU A 117 -16.39 1.78 -0.74
N MET A 118 -17.09 2.17 -1.81
CA MET A 118 -16.46 2.69 -3.03
C MET A 118 -15.61 3.93 -2.72
N HIS A 119 -16.17 4.91 -2.00
CA HIS A 119 -15.42 6.11 -1.64
C HIS A 119 -14.20 5.81 -0.78
N THR A 120 -14.33 4.89 0.17
CA THR A 120 -13.22 4.45 1.03
C THR A 120 -12.11 3.80 0.22
N VAL A 121 -12.46 2.86 -0.66
CA VAL A 121 -11.48 2.17 -1.51
C VAL A 121 -10.85 3.13 -2.54
N ARG A 122 -11.61 4.05 -3.12
CA ARG A 122 -11.07 5.08 -4.04
C ARG A 122 -10.08 6.00 -3.35
N ARG A 123 -10.35 6.42 -2.10
CA ARG A 123 -9.41 7.20 -1.29
C ARG A 123 -8.11 6.43 -1.04
N GLN A 124 -8.20 5.14 -0.70
CA GLN A 124 -7.01 4.28 -0.53
C GLN A 124 -6.21 4.16 -1.83
N LEU A 125 -6.88 4.01 -2.96
CA LEU A 125 -6.24 3.96 -4.28
C LEU A 125 -5.55 5.28 -4.62
N ALA A 126 -6.18 6.42 -4.36
CA ALA A 126 -5.61 7.74 -4.61
C ALA A 126 -4.33 7.96 -3.79
N VAL A 127 -4.35 7.63 -2.49
CA VAL A 127 -3.16 7.72 -1.62
C VAL A 127 -2.05 6.79 -2.14
N SER A 128 -2.36 5.55 -2.47
CA SER A 128 -1.39 4.58 -3.00
C SER A 128 -0.81 5.02 -4.35
N SER A 129 -1.64 5.54 -5.24
CA SER A 129 -1.21 6.05 -6.55
C SER A 129 -0.30 7.26 -6.40
N LYS A 130 -0.67 8.22 -5.55
CA LYS A 130 0.13 9.42 -5.29
C LYS A 130 1.50 9.07 -4.70
N ALA A 131 1.55 8.15 -3.74
CA ALA A 131 2.80 7.66 -3.17
C ALA A 131 3.69 7.00 -4.24
N THR A 132 3.11 6.18 -5.14
CA THR A 132 3.85 5.56 -6.24
C THR A 132 4.42 6.60 -7.21
N THR A 133 3.62 7.60 -7.59
CA THR A 133 4.06 8.67 -8.50
C THR A 133 5.21 9.47 -7.90
N LEU A 134 5.15 9.80 -6.62
CA LEU A 134 6.21 10.53 -5.93
C LEU A 134 7.52 9.74 -5.80
N LEU A 135 7.45 8.41 -5.77
CA LEU A 135 8.63 7.54 -5.71
C LEU A 135 9.30 7.30 -7.08
N ILE A 136 8.61 7.54 -8.20
CA ILE A 136 9.16 7.32 -9.55
C ILE A 136 10.38 8.21 -9.77
N TYR A 137 10.28 9.52 -9.47
CA TYR A 137 11.39 10.46 -9.69
C TYR A 137 12.67 10.06 -8.92
N PRO A 138 12.64 9.84 -7.58
CA PRO A 138 13.80 9.35 -6.86
C PRO A 138 14.38 8.05 -7.40
N LEU A 139 13.53 7.11 -7.83
CA LEU A 139 13.97 5.82 -8.34
C LEU A 139 14.66 5.96 -9.69
N VAL A 140 14.16 6.82 -10.60
CA VAL A 140 14.80 7.10 -11.89
C VAL A 140 16.16 7.76 -11.68
N VAL A 141 16.22 8.79 -10.84
CA VAL A 141 17.46 9.50 -10.54
C VAL A 141 18.50 8.57 -9.91
N LEU A 142 18.09 7.75 -8.93
CA LEU A 142 18.97 6.76 -8.31
C LEU A 142 19.46 5.72 -9.34
N SER A 143 18.59 5.24 -10.22
CA SER A 143 18.95 4.26 -11.26
C SER A 143 19.99 4.82 -12.23
N ILE A 144 19.81 6.06 -12.68
CA ILE A 144 20.77 6.74 -13.56
C ILE A 144 22.11 6.93 -12.83
N SER A 145 22.08 7.30 -11.55
CA SER A 145 23.29 7.52 -10.77
C SER A 145 24.08 6.24 -10.54
N VAL A 146 23.37 5.14 -10.24
CA VAL A 146 23.99 3.81 -10.10
C VAL A 146 24.59 3.37 -11.45
N LEU A 147 23.89 3.63 -12.56
CA LEU A 147 24.41 3.31 -13.90
C LEU A 147 25.69 4.10 -14.21
N VAL A 148 25.70 5.42 -13.98
CA VAL A 148 26.88 6.28 -14.17
C VAL A 148 28.02 5.82 -13.28
N PHE A 149 27.75 5.52 -12.00
CA PHE A 149 28.75 4.98 -11.09
C PHE A 149 29.37 3.69 -11.63
N PHE A 150 28.57 2.76 -12.14
CA PHE A 150 29.05 1.51 -12.72
C PHE A 150 29.91 1.75 -13.96
N ILE A 151 29.46 2.61 -14.88
CA ILE A 151 30.22 2.97 -16.08
C ILE A 151 31.58 3.57 -15.71
N MET A 152 31.61 4.45 -14.71
CA MET A 152 32.85 5.05 -14.22
C MET A 152 33.76 4.02 -13.57
N MET A 153 33.24 3.16 -12.69
CA MET A 153 34.02 2.14 -11.97
C MET A 153 34.61 1.05 -12.88
N VAL A 154 33.89 0.64 -13.92
CA VAL A 154 34.33 -0.44 -14.82
C VAL A 154 35.10 0.09 -16.03
N GLY A 155 34.73 1.27 -16.51
CA GLY A 155 35.27 1.83 -17.74
C GLY A 155 36.40 2.83 -17.54
N VAL A 156 36.22 3.82 -16.69
CA VAL A 156 37.12 4.98 -16.55
C VAL A 156 38.18 4.75 -15.51
N VAL A 157 37.77 4.36 -14.29
CA VAL A 157 38.64 4.20 -13.14
C VAL A 157 39.79 3.21 -13.40
N PRO A 158 39.59 2.01 -13.96
CA PRO A 158 40.65 1.06 -14.24
C PRO A 158 41.65 1.54 -15.31
N ARG A 159 41.16 2.24 -16.34
CA ARG A 159 42.03 2.78 -17.41
C ARG A 159 42.95 3.86 -16.87
N LEU A 160 42.40 4.76 -16.04
CA LEU A 160 43.19 5.80 -15.39
C LEU A 160 44.19 5.20 -14.38
N GLY A 161 43.76 4.20 -13.61
CA GLY A 161 44.64 3.48 -12.68
C GLY A 161 45.85 2.86 -13.36
N ALA A 162 45.61 2.12 -14.47
CA ALA A 162 46.65 1.51 -15.27
C ALA A 162 47.64 2.55 -15.87
N ALA A 163 47.10 3.67 -16.38
CA ALA A 163 47.93 4.74 -16.94
C ALA A 163 48.79 5.42 -15.88
N LEU A 164 48.28 5.63 -14.66
CA LEU A 164 49.03 6.23 -13.54
C LEU A 164 50.05 5.28 -12.98
N GLU A 165 49.80 3.96 -12.92
CA GLU A 165 50.77 2.94 -12.54
C GLU A 165 51.92 2.83 -13.54
N GLN A 166 51.64 2.88 -14.87
CA GLN A 166 52.66 2.87 -15.91
C GLN A 166 53.54 4.13 -15.88
N ALA A 167 53.02 5.25 -15.40
CA ALA A 167 53.77 6.48 -15.25
C ALA A 167 54.57 6.56 -13.91
N ASP A 168 54.58 5.48 -13.12
CA ASP A 168 55.25 5.36 -11.82
C ASP A 168 54.87 6.48 -10.81
N ILE A 169 53.58 6.88 -10.85
CA ILE A 169 53.05 7.96 -10.04
C ILE A 169 52.56 7.40 -8.70
N PRO A 170 53.03 7.94 -7.55
CA PRO A 170 52.59 7.48 -6.24
C PRO A 170 51.10 7.83 -6.04
N LEU A 171 50.27 6.78 -5.98
CA LEU A 171 48.82 6.92 -5.76
C LEU A 171 48.56 7.16 -4.26
N PRO A 172 47.76 8.22 -3.92
CA PRO A 172 47.21 8.38 -2.58
C PRO A 172 46.43 7.13 -2.16
N ALA A 173 46.43 6.82 -0.86
CA ALA A 173 45.78 5.60 -0.33
C ALA A 173 44.33 5.47 -0.76
N TYR A 174 43.58 6.57 -0.77
CA TYR A 174 42.17 6.63 -1.20
C TYR A 174 42.00 6.25 -2.69
N SER A 175 42.76 6.89 -3.57
CA SER A 175 42.76 6.61 -5.02
C SER A 175 43.14 5.17 -5.32
N ARG A 176 44.12 4.61 -4.58
CA ARG A 176 44.55 3.21 -4.70
C ARG A 176 43.39 2.23 -4.37
N ILE A 177 42.63 2.51 -3.30
CA ILE A 177 41.48 1.68 -2.92
C ILE A 177 40.41 1.71 -4.02
N VAL A 178 40.03 2.89 -4.49
CA VAL A 178 39.00 3.05 -5.52
C VAL A 178 39.44 2.39 -6.84
N MET A 179 40.72 2.59 -7.26
CA MET A 179 41.21 2.01 -8.50
C MET A 179 41.32 0.47 -8.43
N ARG A 180 41.80 -0.09 -7.30
CA ARG A 180 41.81 -1.55 -7.08
C ARG A 180 40.36 -2.12 -7.11
N SER A 181 39.43 -1.43 -6.47
CA SER A 181 38.00 -1.85 -6.50
C SER A 181 37.45 -1.85 -7.91
N GLY A 182 37.80 -0.84 -8.72
CA GLY A 182 37.39 -0.76 -10.13
C GLY A 182 37.99 -1.87 -10.98
N MET A 183 39.28 -2.17 -10.82
CA MET A 183 39.97 -3.28 -11.51
C MET A 183 39.38 -4.63 -11.11
N PHE A 184 39.17 -4.87 -9.83
CA PHE A 184 38.52 -6.09 -9.32
C PHE A 184 37.11 -6.28 -9.91
N LEU A 185 36.34 -5.19 -9.97
CA LEU A 185 34.97 -5.21 -10.54
C LEU A 185 35.00 -5.51 -12.03
N ARG A 186 35.97 -4.95 -12.77
CA ARG A 186 36.13 -5.19 -14.21
C ARG A 186 36.55 -6.63 -14.53
N GLU A 187 37.53 -7.16 -13.79
CA GLU A 187 38.01 -8.53 -13.96
C GLU A 187 36.92 -9.58 -13.64
N ASN A 188 36.11 -9.30 -12.65
CA ASN A 188 35.05 -10.20 -12.17
C ASN A 188 33.66 -9.78 -12.57
N ILE A 189 33.47 -9.03 -13.68
CA ILE A 189 32.18 -8.44 -14.06
C ILE A 189 31.08 -9.49 -14.23
N LEU A 190 31.42 -10.68 -14.76
CA LEU A 190 30.45 -11.79 -14.93
C LEU A 190 30.02 -12.38 -13.58
N ILE A 191 30.96 -12.51 -12.64
CA ILE A 191 30.65 -12.98 -11.28
C ILE A 191 29.76 -11.94 -10.59
N PHE A 192 30.11 -10.66 -10.72
CA PHE A 192 29.33 -9.58 -10.10
C PHE A 192 27.93 -9.47 -10.71
N ALA A 193 27.80 -9.58 -12.04
CA ALA A 193 26.51 -9.63 -12.72
C ALA A 193 25.69 -10.85 -12.27
N GLY A 194 26.33 -12.02 -12.12
CA GLY A 194 25.68 -13.23 -11.61
C GLY A 194 25.18 -13.08 -10.18
N VAL A 195 25.99 -12.51 -9.30
CA VAL A 195 25.62 -12.22 -7.90
C VAL A 195 24.46 -11.20 -7.86
N LEU A 196 24.52 -10.15 -8.67
CA LEU A 196 23.46 -9.15 -8.74
C LEU A 196 22.14 -9.75 -9.25
N ALA A 197 22.21 -10.59 -10.27
CA ALA A 197 21.06 -11.33 -10.78
C ALA A 197 20.49 -12.29 -9.72
N LEU A 198 21.34 -13.01 -9.01
CA LEU A 198 20.94 -13.88 -7.92
C LEU A 198 20.27 -13.09 -6.79
N LEU A 199 20.87 -11.97 -6.37
CA LEU A 199 20.29 -11.08 -5.36
C LEU A 199 18.94 -10.51 -5.82
N ALA A 200 18.80 -10.14 -7.10
CA ALA A 200 17.53 -9.67 -7.66
C ALA A 200 16.46 -10.76 -7.62
N VAL A 201 16.81 -12.01 -7.98
CA VAL A 201 15.90 -13.16 -7.90
C VAL A 201 15.52 -13.45 -6.45
N LEU A 202 16.48 -13.47 -5.53
CA LEU A 202 16.24 -13.67 -4.10
C LEU A 202 15.36 -12.54 -3.53
N ALA A 203 15.63 -11.29 -3.89
CA ALA A 203 14.81 -10.14 -3.49
C ALA A 203 13.38 -10.24 -4.05
N PHE A 204 13.22 -10.70 -5.29
CA PHE A 204 11.91 -10.93 -5.88
C PHE A 204 11.16 -12.07 -5.17
N MET A 205 11.83 -13.17 -4.84
CA MET A 205 11.25 -14.26 -4.08
C MET A 205 10.90 -13.84 -2.65
N ALA A 206 11.81 -13.14 -1.99
CA ALA A 206 11.66 -12.64 -0.63
C ALA A 206 10.88 -11.30 -0.53
N ARG A 207 10.33 -10.78 -1.62
CA ARG A 207 9.68 -9.45 -1.68
C ARG A 207 8.66 -9.21 -0.57
N ARG A 208 7.89 -10.24 -0.19
CA ARG A 208 6.91 -10.12 0.91
C ARG A 208 7.60 -9.94 2.27
N ALA A 209 8.68 -10.65 2.51
CA ALA A 209 9.47 -10.53 3.74
C ALA A 209 10.22 -9.20 3.79
N ILE A 210 10.78 -8.75 2.64
CA ILE A 210 11.48 -7.46 2.52
C ILE A 210 10.52 -6.30 2.75
N ILE A 211 9.30 -6.35 2.16
CA ILE A 211 8.27 -5.33 2.38
C ILE A 211 7.82 -5.33 3.85
N ALA A 212 7.63 -6.49 4.46
CA ALA A 212 7.26 -6.60 5.87
C ALA A 212 8.36 -6.08 6.81
N ALA A 213 9.63 -6.42 6.54
CA ALA A 213 10.77 -5.93 7.28
C ALA A 213 10.96 -4.41 7.09
N GLY A 214 10.85 -3.91 5.86
CA GLY A 214 10.90 -2.49 5.54
C GLY A 214 9.79 -1.70 6.26
N ALA A 215 8.56 -2.22 6.27
CA ALA A 215 7.46 -1.64 7.03
C ALA A 215 7.76 -1.64 8.55
N GLY A 216 8.43 -2.65 9.07
CA GLY A 216 8.87 -2.72 10.46
C GLY A 216 9.89 -1.64 10.82
N ILE A 217 10.87 -1.40 9.96
CA ILE A 217 11.88 -0.34 10.11
C ILE A 217 11.23 1.03 9.96
N LEU A 218 10.37 1.20 8.96
CA LEU A 218 9.68 2.46 8.70
C LEU A 218 8.80 2.89 9.90
N ARG A 219 8.15 1.92 10.56
CA ARG A 219 7.34 2.18 11.78
C ARG A 219 8.17 2.71 12.97
N LYS A 220 9.50 2.53 12.97
CA LYS A 220 10.41 3.07 14.00
C LYS A 220 10.79 4.53 13.75
N LEU A 221 10.63 5.02 12.51
CA LEU A 221 10.91 6.40 12.16
C LEU A 221 9.77 7.31 12.65
N PRO A 222 10.05 8.42 13.33
CA PRO A 222 9.03 9.29 13.91
C PRO A 222 8.02 9.82 12.87
N LEU A 223 8.50 10.26 11.72
CA LEU A 223 7.64 10.74 10.62
C LEU A 223 6.71 9.65 10.06
N ALA A 224 7.23 8.42 9.92
CA ALA A 224 6.42 7.30 9.41
C ALA A 224 5.38 6.83 10.43
N ARG A 225 5.70 6.88 11.72
CA ARG A 225 4.75 6.58 12.80
C ARG A 225 3.53 7.50 12.76
N GLU A 226 3.75 8.79 12.48
CA GLU A 226 2.66 9.76 12.36
C GLU A 226 1.76 9.47 11.14
N VAL A 227 2.34 9.08 10.01
CA VAL A 227 1.58 8.67 8.81
C VAL A 227 0.74 7.43 9.12
N VAL A 228 1.32 6.42 9.77
CA VAL A 228 0.59 5.19 10.14
C VAL A 228 -0.55 5.52 11.08
N LEU A 229 -0.33 6.35 12.11
CA LEU A 229 -1.37 6.71 13.06
C LEU A 229 -2.52 7.47 12.38
N ALA A 230 -2.22 8.42 11.49
CA ALA A 230 -3.24 9.13 10.70
C ALA A 230 -4.03 8.17 9.80
N GLN A 231 -3.36 7.21 9.15
CA GLN A 231 -3.99 6.20 8.31
C GLN A 231 -4.93 5.27 9.10
N GLU A 232 -4.51 4.82 10.27
CA GLU A 232 -5.33 3.98 11.15
C GLU A 232 -6.54 4.77 11.67
N SER A 233 -6.35 6.05 12.03
CA SER A 233 -7.45 6.93 12.45
C SER A 233 -8.44 7.19 11.30
N ALA A 234 -7.95 7.45 10.08
CA ALA A 234 -8.80 7.60 8.90
C ALA A 234 -9.66 6.36 8.65
N ARG A 235 -9.04 5.17 8.76
CA ARG A 235 -9.75 3.89 8.61
C ARG A 235 -10.80 3.72 9.70
N PHE A 236 -10.44 3.98 10.95
CA PHE A 236 -11.35 3.90 12.09
C PHE A 236 -12.58 4.81 11.88
N PHE A 237 -12.39 6.09 11.56
CA PHE A 237 -13.48 7.03 11.35
C PHE A 237 -14.33 6.70 10.12
N SER A 238 -13.73 6.20 9.04
CA SER A 238 -14.48 5.74 7.86
C SER A 238 -15.45 4.61 8.21
N VAL A 239 -14.99 3.65 9.03
CA VAL A 239 -15.84 2.54 9.48
C VAL A 239 -16.92 3.03 10.43
N MET A 240 -16.56 3.88 11.40
CA MET A 240 -17.55 4.49 12.32
C MET A 240 -18.65 5.23 11.55
N GLY A 241 -18.26 6.09 10.58
CA GLY A 241 -19.23 6.82 9.76
C GLY A 241 -20.16 5.90 8.95
N ALA A 242 -19.61 4.85 8.34
CA ALA A 242 -20.41 3.88 7.61
C ALA A 242 -21.39 3.12 8.51
N MET A 243 -20.95 2.70 9.70
CA MET A 243 -21.79 1.94 10.65
C MET A 243 -22.88 2.81 11.28
N VAL A 244 -22.55 4.04 11.69
CA VAL A 244 -23.53 4.97 12.29
C VAL A 244 -24.59 5.37 11.27
N ARG A 245 -24.22 5.60 10.02
CA ARG A 245 -25.15 5.89 8.92
C ARG A 245 -26.15 4.76 8.68
N THR A 246 -25.72 3.51 8.86
CA THR A 246 -26.60 2.33 8.73
C THR A 246 -27.42 2.06 10.00
N GLY A 247 -27.44 2.98 11.00
CA GLY A 247 -28.23 2.87 12.22
C GLY A 247 -27.68 1.89 13.26
N VAL A 248 -26.43 1.45 13.09
CA VAL A 248 -25.77 0.58 14.08
C VAL A 248 -25.41 1.37 15.33
N THR A 249 -25.62 0.78 16.51
CA THR A 249 -25.31 1.42 17.79
C THR A 249 -23.82 1.80 17.90
N LEU A 250 -23.50 2.88 18.61
CA LEU A 250 -22.11 3.34 18.77
C LEU A 250 -21.20 2.25 19.36
N GLY A 251 -21.70 1.46 20.31
CA GLY A 251 -20.94 0.38 20.94
C GLY A 251 -20.58 -0.75 19.98
N ASP A 252 -21.52 -1.12 19.10
CA ASP A 252 -21.31 -2.12 18.07
C ASP A 252 -20.44 -1.59 16.92
N ALA A 253 -20.66 -0.34 16.51
CA ALA A 253 -19.84 0.34 15.53
C ALA A 253 -18.37 0.43 15.98
N LEU A 254 -18.12 0.77 17.26
CA LEU A 254 -16.79 0.76 17.86
C LEU A 254 -16.14 -0.64 17.82
N ALA A 255 -16.90 -1.70 18.09
CA ALA A 255 -16.38 -3.07 18.04
C ALA A 255 -15.85 -3.43 16.66
N VAL A 256 -16.59 -3.05 15.61
CA VAL A 256 -16.20 -3.31 14.20
C VAL A 256 -15.06 -2.39 13.78
N ALA A 257 -15.16 -1.11 14.07
CA ALA A 257 -14.14 -0.12 13.69
C ALA A 257 -12.79 -0.42 14.35
N ASN A 258 -12.78 -0.89 15.59
CA ASN A 258 -11.56 -1.24 16.28
C ASN A 258 -10.85 -2.48 15.71
N GLN A 259 -11.59 -3.41 15.09
CA GLN A 259 -10.98 -4.55 14.36
C GLN A 259 -10.20 -4.09 13.11
N ALA A 260 -10.54 -2.93 12.55
CA ALA A 260 -9.83 -2.34 11.43
C ALA A 260 -8.51 -1.67 11.82
N VAL A 261 -8.31 -1.39 13.12
CA VAL A 261 -7.13 -0.71 13.67
C VAL A 261 -6.05 -1.75 13.99
N THR A 262 -4.86 -1.56 13.42
CA THR A 262 -3.69 -2.43 13.68
C THR A 262 -2.67 -1.78 14.61
N HIS A 263 -2.73 -0.46 14.82
CA HIS A 263 -1.82 0.24 15.72
C HIS A 263 -2.13 -0.10 17.20
N PRO A 264 -1.20 -0.74 17.92
CA PRO A 264 -1.52 -1.38 19.21
C PRO A 264 -2.00 -0.39 20.29
N VAL A 265 -1.39 0.80 20.34
CA VAL A 265 -1.75 1.82 21.35
C VAL A 265 -3.13 2.40 21.06
N LEU A 266 -3.41 2.79 19.82
CA LEU A 266 -4.73 3.31 19.43
C LEU A 266 -5.81 2.25 19.68
N ARG A 267 -5.56 1.01 19.23
CA ARG A 267 -6.48 -0.11 19.42
C ARG A 267 -6.84 -0.34 20.89
N SER A 268 -5.83 -0.38 21.78
CA SER A 268 -6.07 -0.59 23.22
C SER A 268 -6.83 0.57 23.86
N GLN A 269 -6.62 1.81 23.41
CA GLN A 269 -7.37 2.98 23.89
C GLN A 269 -8.84 2.92 23.42
N LEU A 270 -9.07 2.54 22.17
CA LEU A 270 -10.43 2.39 21.61
C LEU A 270 -11.19 1.21 22.23
N ASP A 271 -10.50 0.09 22.56
CA ASP A 271 -11.11 -1.04 23.29
C ASP A 271 -11.58 -0.61 24.67
N ARG A 272 -10.76 0.14 25.42
CA ARG A 272 -11.13 0.70 26.73
C ARG A 272 -12.30 1.68 26.61
N LEU A 273 -12.27 2.56 25.63
CA LEU A 273 -13.37 3.47 25.34
C LEU A 273 -14.67 2.71 25.10
N ARG A 274 -14.63 1.70 24.25
CA ARG A 274 -15.80 0.87 23.96
C ARG A 274 -16.35 0.19 25.21
N GLN A 275 -15.49 -0.45 26.01
CA GLN A 275 -15.90 -1.16 27.22
C GLN A 275 -16.61 -0.22 28.21
N ARG A 276 -16.02 0.94 28.49
CA ARG A 276 -16.62 1.93 29.38
C ARG A 276 -17.89 2.57 28.82
N LEU A 277 -18.00 2.69 27.49
CA LEU A 277 -19.21 3.18 26.83
C LEU A 277 -20.39 2.20 27.03
N ILE A 278 -20.13 0.88 26.91
CA ILE A 278 -21.14 -0.17 27.15
C ILE A 278 -21.56 -0.21 28.63
N GLU A 279 -20.66 0.11 29.57
CA GLU A 279 -20.91 0.24 30.99
C GLU A 279 -21.75 1.49 31.36
N GLY A 280 -22.13 2.30 30.35
CA GLY A 280 -22.97 3.48 30.54
C GLY A 280 -22.19 4.80 30.62
N GLY A 281 -20.90 4.80 30.31
CA GLY A 281 -20.10 6.01 30.26
C GLY A 281 -20.49 6.91 29.06
N LEU A 282 -20.29 8.21 29.22
CA LEU A 282 -20.56 9.19 28.16
C LEU A 282 -19.38 9.29 27.18
N LEU A 283 -19.65 9.22 25.89
CA LEU A 283 -18.59 9.27 24.85
C LEU A 283 -17.74 10.54 24.99
N ARG A 284 -18.34 11.70 25.26
CA ARG A 284 -17.65 13.00 25.43
C ARG A 284 -16.58 13.00 26.50
N THR A 285 -16.76 12.23 27.58
CA THR A 285 -15.78 12.11 28.65
C THR A 285 -14.71 11.08 28.29
N LEU A 286 -15.13 9.96 27.74
CA LEU A 286 -14.24 8.85 27.42
C LEU A 286 -13.30 9.14 26.26
N ILE A 287 -13.75 9.90 25.26
CA ILE A 287 -12.95 10.22 24.07
C ILE A 287 -11.74 11.11 24.39
N GLU A 288 -11.80 11.89 25.45
CA GLU A 288 -10.69 12.72 25.92
C GLU A 288 -9.50 11.89 26.41
N GLU A 289 -9.76 10.67 26.88
CA GLU A 289 -8.72 9.74 27.32
C GLU A 289 -7.96 9.08 26.14
N VAL A 290 -8.48 9.17 24.93
CA VAL A 290 -7.84 8.61 23.72
C VAL A 290 -6.73 9.54 23.23
N SER A 291 -5.61 9.53 23.93
CA SER A 291 -4.47 10.43 23.68
C SER A 291 -3.81 10.24 22.31
N SER A 292 -4.01 9.09 21.66
CA SER A 292 -3.53 8.84 20.30
C SER A 292 -4.26 9.65 19.23
N LEU A 293 -5.45 10.18 19.53
CA LEU A 293 -6.19 11.06 18.63
C LEU A 293 -5.79 12.53 18.87
N PRO A 294 -5.68 13.36 17.81
CA PRO A 294 -5.44 14.78 17.92
C PRO A 294 -6.49 15.48 18.81
N LEU A 295 -6.11 16.53 19.50
CA LEU A 295 -7.01 17.29 20.36
C LEU A 295 -8.23 17.84 19.59
N ALA A 296 -8.01 18.35 18.37
CA ALA A 296 -9.07 18.85 17.50
C ALA A 296 -10.11 17.77 17.19
N THR A 297 -9.66 16.56 16.86
CA THR A 297 -10.50 15.38 16.62
C THR A 297 -11.37 15.04 17.82
N ARG A 298 -10.77 14.99 19.00
CA ARG A 298 -11.50 14.68 20.25
C ARG A 298 -12.56 15.73 20.56
N ARG A 299 -12.24 17.02 20.40
CA ARG A 299 -13.18 18.13 20.63
C ARG A 299 -14.34 18.13 19.62
N LEU A 300 -14.08 17.79 18.36
CA LEU A 300 -15.13 17.67 17.35
C LEU A 300 -16.11 16.54 17.71
N LEU A 301 -15.63 15.40 18.19
CA LEU A 301 -16.48 14.30 18.66
C LEU A 301 -17.31 14.68 19.89
N VAL A 302 -16.74 15.44 20.83
CA VAL A 302 -17.48 15.98 21.99
C VAL A 302 -18.60 16.93 21.54
N ALA A 303 -18.32 17.79 20.56
CA ALA A 303 -19.32 18.70 20.02
C ALA A 303 -20.44 17.94 19.28
N ALA A 304 -20.07 16.93 18.47
CA ALA A 304 -21.00 16.09 17.72
C ALA A 304 -21.94 15.27 18.64
N GLU A 305 -21.43 14.74 19.75
CA GLU A 305 -22.29 14.07 20.74
C GLU A 305 -23.33 15.02 21.33
N ARG A 306 -22.94 16.27 21.61
CA ARG A 306 -23.88 17.28 22.14
C ARG A 306 -24.94 17.70 21.13
N SER A 307 -24.60 17.80 19.85
CA SER A 307 -25.51 18.15 18.76
C SER A 307 -26.34 16.96 18.26
N GLY A 308 -25.96 15.73 18.61
CA GLY A 308 -26.57 14.50 18.10
C GLY A 308 -26.15 14.13 16.68
N ASP A 309 -25.26 14.89 16.04
CA ASP A 309 -24.83 14.67 14.63
C ASP A 309 -23.49 13.92 14.59
N MET A 310 -23.52 12.67 15.04
CA MET A 310 -22.35 11.80 15.02
C MET A 310 -22.00 11.31 13.62
N GLU A 311 -22.98 11.18 12.73
CA GLU A 311 -22.78 10.71 11.34
C GLU A 311 -21.89 11.69 10.57
N SER A 312 -22.27 12.95 10.54
CA SER A 312 -21.52 14.02 9.87
C SER A 312 -20.11 14.15 10.46
N ALA A 313 -19.98 14.10 11.81
CA ALA A 313 -18.71 14.18 12.49
C ALA A 313 -17.74 13.06 12.09
N PHE A 314 -18.18 11.81 12.09
CA PHE A 314 -17.32 10.69 11.68
C PHE A 314 -16.94 10.76 10.20
N SER A 315 -17.87 11.20 9.33
CA SER A 315 -17.59 11.39 7.90
C SER A 315 -16.55 12.49 7.69
N THR A 316 -16.68 13.62 8.35
CA THR A 316 -15.72 14.74 8.31
C THR A 316 -14.36 14.30 8.83
N LEU A 317 -14.30 13.64 9.98
CA LEU A 317 -13.05 13.14 10.55
C LEU A 317 -12.35 12.12 9.65
N ALA A 318 -13.11 11.27 8.97
CA ALA A 318 -12.55 10.33 7.99
C ALA A 318 -11.88 11.07 6.83
N GLN A 319 -12.48 12.17 6.35
CA GLN A 319 -11.93 13.01 5.29
C GLN A 319 -10.69 13.78 5.78
N ASP A 320 -10.77 14.41 6.94
CA ASP A 320 -9.67 15.17 7.54
C ASP A 320 -8.44 14.29 7.79
N MET A 321 -8.65 13.10 8.37
CA MET A 321 -7.55 12.15 8.59
C MET A 321 -6.97 11.64 7.28
N THR A 322 -7.77 11.49 6.23
CA THR A 322 -7.28 11.12 4.90
C THR A 322 -6.41 12.23 4.29
N ALA A 323 -6.83 13.49 4.41
CA ALA A 323 -6.04 14.64 3.98
C ALA A 323 -4.74 14.76 4.80
N GLU A 324 -4.78 14.46 6.10
CA GLU A 324 -3.61 14.42 6.97
C GLU A 324 -2.62 13.34 6.53
N VAL A 325 -3.11 12.14 6.16
CA VAL A 325 -2.27 11.06 5.58
C VAL A 325 -1.56 11.55 4.33
N GLU A 326 -2.28 12.22 3.42
CA GLU A 326 -1.68 12.77 2.19
C GLU A 326 -0.58 13.78 2.50
N THR A 327 -0.87 14.72 3.41
CA THR A 327 0.06 15.77 3.80
C THR A 327 1.32 15.20 4.45
N ARG A 328 1.17 14.30 5.41
CA ARG A 328 2.29 13.67 6.12
C ARG A 328 3.09 12.76 5.21
N SER A 329 2.44 11.99 4.33
CA SER A 329 3.12 11.17 3.33
C SER A 329 3.94 12.01 2.35
N SER A 330 3.40 13.14 1.89
CA SER A 330 4.12 14.06 1.01
C SER A 330 5.34 14.68 1.71
N ARG A 331 5.23 15.05 2.98
CA ARG A 331 6.38 15.54 3.78
C ARG A 331 7.45 14.47 3.96
N LEU A 332 7.05 13.22 4.27
CA LEU A 332 7.99 12.10 4.40
C LEU A 332 8.78 11.91 3.10
N LEU A 333 8.11 11.97 1.96
CA LEU A 333 8.74 11.78 0.64
C LEU A 333 9.61 12.99 0.26
N ALA A 334 9.22 14.20 0.63
CA ALA A 334 10.03 15.40 0.40
C ALA A 334 11.38 15.39 1.15
N VAL A 335 11.46 14.71 2.29
CA VAL A 335 12.73 14.55 3.02
C VAL A 335 13.67 13.55 2.33
N LEU A 336 13.13 12.61 1.54
CA LEU A 336 13.96 11.65 0.80
C LEU A 336 14.77 12.33 -0.31
N GLU A 337 14.25 13.36 -0.94
CA GLU A 337 14.91 14.04 -2.07
C GLU A 337 16.26 14.65 -1.68
N PRO A 338 16.38 15.50 -0.63
CA PRO A 338 17.67 15.99 -0.18
C PRO A 338 18.65 14.89 0.22
N ILE A 339 18.18 13.84 0.87
CA ILE A 339 19.02 12.71 1.25
C ILE A 339 19.61 12.02 0.03
N LEU A 340 18.79 11.78 -1.00
CA LEU A 340 19.25 11.19 -2.25
C LEU A 340 20.28 12.07 -2.97
N ILE A 341 20.06 13.39 -2.99
CA ILE A 341 21.01 14.34 -3.58
C ILE A 341 22.36 14.29 -2.84
N VAL A 342 22.35 14.30 -1.51
CA VAL A 342 23.57 14.20 -0.69
C VAL A 342 24.30 12.88 -0.93
N VAL A 343 23.58 11.76 -0.97
CA VAL A 343 24.17 10.45 -1.26
C VAL A 343 24.79 10.44 -2.67
N MET A 344 24.07 10.93 -3.67
CA MET A 344 24.57 11.01 -5.05
C MET A 344 25.81 11.89 -5.15
N PHE A 345 25.77 13.08 -4.53
CA PHE A 345 26.92 13.98 -4.51
C PHE A 345 28.12 13.32 -3.81
N GLY A 346 27.90 12.61 -2.71
CA GLY A 346 28.92 11.83 -2.02
C GLY A 346 29.55 10.76 -2.92
N VAL A 347 28.72 10.00 -3.64
CA VAL A 347 29.20 8.94 -4.55
C VAL A 347 29.97 9.52 -5.74
N ILE A 348 29.41 10.49 -6.45
CA ILE A 348 30.05 11.10 -7.62
C ILE A 348 31.29 11.90 -7.19
N GLY A 349 31.19 12.67 -6.12
CA GLY A 349 32.31 13.45 -5.56
C GLY A 349 33.45 12.55 -5.12
N SER A 350 33.17 11.40 -4.53
CA SER A 350 34.18 10.43 -4.15
C SER A 350 34.93 9.86 -5.35
N LEU A 351 34.28 9.60 -6.46
CA LEU A 351 34.91 9.16 -7.71
C LEU A 351 35.77 10.26 -8.33
N LEU A 352 35.27 11.50 -8.37
CA LEU A 352 36.03 12.64 -8.86
C LEU A 352 37.30 12.86 -8.01
N MET A 353 37.19 12.82 -6.69
CA MET A 353 38.35 12.90 -5.79
C MET A 353 39.36 11.79 -6.04
N ALA A 354 38.90 10.55 -6.28
CA ALA A 354 39.80 9.45 -6.57
C ALA A 354 40.63 9.64 -7.86
N VAL A 355 40.09 10.38 -8.83
CA VAL A 355 40.79 10.71 -10.09
C VAL A 355 41.59 12.00 -9.97
N MET A 356 41.08 13.03 -9.34
CA MET A 356 41.74 14.34 -9.27
C MET A 356 42.96 14.36 -8.30
N LEU A 357 42.87 13.66 -7.19
CA LEU A 357 43.97 13.62 -6.20
C LEU A 357 45.33 13.20 -6.79
N PRO A 358 45.43 12.13 -7.59
CA PRO A 358 46.69 11.78 -8.25
C PRO A 358 47.17 12.83 -9.26
N MET A 359 46.22 13.47 -10.01
CA MET A 359 46.56 14.52 -10.98
C MET A 359 47.13 15.77 -10.29
N LEU A 360 46.59 16.18 -9.15
CA LEU A 360 47.10 17.30 -8.34
C LEU A 360 48.48 17.00 -7.77
N THR A 361 48.74 15.79 -7.33
CA THR A 361 50.07 15.38 -6.84
C THR A 361 51.13 15.35 -7.95
N LEU A 362 50.74 15.09 -9.20
CA LEU A 362 51.57 15.23 -10.38
C LEU A 362 51.96 16.69 -10.65
N SER A 363 50.98 17.58 -10.68
CA SER A 363 51.18 19.00 -10.95
C SER A 363 52.16 19.63 -9.94
N SER A 364 52.09 19.23 -8.67
CA SER A 364 52.98 19.73 -7.61
C SER A 364 54.42 19.21 -7.71
N LYS A 365 54.69 18.09 -8.42
CA LYS A 365 56.01 17.53 -8.64
C LYS A 365 56.67 18.03 -9.92
N ILE A 366 55.94 18.55 -10.87
CA ILE A 366 56.44 19.10 -12.15
C ILE A 366 56.82 20.59 -12.00
N SER A 367 56.45 21.25 -10.90
CA SER A 367 56.69 22.67 -10.62
C SER A 367 58.07 22.99 -10.01
N PHE A 368 59.01 22.08 -10.04
CA PHE A 368 60.40 22.30 -9.59
C PHE A 368 61.41 21.94 -10.63
#